data_175df1f41e2be967c1d8560f5602f657
#
_entry.id   175df1f41e2be967c1d8560f5602f657
#
_cell.length_a   1.000
_cell.length_b   1.000
_cell.length_c   1.000
_cell.angle_alpha   90.00
_cell.angle_beta   90.00
_cell.angle_gamma   90.00
#
_symmetry.space_group_name_H-M   'P 1'
#
loop_
_entity.id
_entity.type
_entity.pdbx_description
1 polymer ?
#
loop_
_entity_poly.entity_id
_entity_poly.type
_entity_poly.pdbx_seq_one_letter_code
_entity_poly.pdbx_strand_id
1 'polypeptide(L)'
;VVLIVLALALHDRIKSGAPAIMQVATAIGVIWAGSLIASGMVANAGIAPVVALHATDPAQAALSWQAIETVANGLGNGNGEILGGLWALLVSLAALRAGGLPRGLNLLGLLVGAVGIVSLIPGLTSLLTGVFGLSQIIWYVWLGIVLLRSSRVVIA
;
A
#
# COMPACT_ATOMS: atom_id res chain seq x y z
N VAL A 1 6.29 8.98 1.23
CA VAL A 1 5.71 10.31 1.52
C VAL A 1 4.41 10.53 0.75
N VAL A 2 4.36 10.32 -0.59
CA VAL A 2 3.15 10.56 -1.42
C VAL A 2 1.92 9.81 -0.90
N LEU A 3 2.07 8.55 -0.44
CA LEU A 3 0.96 7.77 0.11
C LEU A 3 0.36 8.42 1.37
N ILE A 4 1.18 9.02 2.23
CA ILE A 4 0.70 9.73 3.43
C ILE A 4 -0.12 10.96 3.02
N VAL A 5 0.39 11.75 2.07
CA VAL A 5 -0.33 12.92 1.54
C VAL A 5 -1.67 12.51 0.94
N LEU A 6 -1.69 11.43 0.15
CA LEU A 6 -2.91 10.89 -0.43
C LEU A 6 -3.90 10.42 0.64
N ALA A 7 -3.43 9.71 1.68
CA ALA A 7 -4.28 9.25 2.77
C ALA A 7 -4.95 10.41 3.52
N LEU A 8 -4.19 11.49 3.78
CA LEU A 8 -4.71 12.70 4.43
C LEU A 8 -5.69 13.45 3.53
N ALA A 9 -5.38 13.61 2.25
CA ALA A 9 -6.27 14.27 1.29
C ALA A 9 -7.61 13.52 1.11
N LEU A 10 -7.57 12.18 1.06
CA LEU A 10 -8.78 11.36 1.03
C LEU A 10 -9.56 11.43 2.34
N HIS A 11 -8.85 11.48 3.49
CA HIS A 11 -9.48 11.70 4.79
C HIS A 11 -10.31 12.99 4.77
N ASP A 12 -9.71 14.10 4.41
CA ASP A 12 -10.40 15.39 4.41
C ASP A 12 -11.59 15.43 3.48
N ARG A 13 -11.50 14.75 2.35
CA ARG A 13 -12.57 14.70 1.35
C ARG A 13 -13.76 13.82 1.77
N ILE A 14 -13.52 12.72 2.48
CA ILE A 14 -14.53 11.65 2.69
C ILE A 14 -15.04 11.61 4.13
N LYS A 15 -14.29 12.16 5.10
CA LYS A 15 -14.61 12.08 6.55
C LYS A 15 -16.01 12.57 6.93
N SER A 16 -16.58 13.53 6.20
CA SER A 16 -17.90 14.09 6.51
C SER A 16 -19.02 13.05 6.46
N GLY A 17 -18.93 12.05 5.57
CA GLY A 17 -19.95 11.00 5.43
C GLY A 17 -19.61 9.68 6.12
N ALA A 18 -18.35 9.48 6.54
CA ALA A 18 -17.91 8.23 7.18
C ALA A 18 -16.70 8.47 8.12
N PRO A 19 -16.82 9.29 9.17
CA PRO A 19 -15.69 9.76 9.96
C PRO A 19 -14.90 8.64 10.62
N ALA A 20 -15.56 7.69 11.29
CA ALA A 20 -14.89 6.60 11.99
C ALA A 20 -14.11 5.69 11.04
N ILE A 21 -14.70 5.35 9.88
CA ILE A 21 -14.02 4.51 8.88
C ILE A 21 -12.80 5.23 8.32
N MET A 22 -12.92 6.53 8.02
CA MET A 22 -11.81 7.31 7.49
C MET A 22 -10.69 7.53 8.49
N GLN A 23 -10.98 7.64 9.79
CA GLN A 23 -9.94 7.67 10.83
C GLN A 23 -9.11 6.38 10.81
N VAL A 24 -9.78 5.22 10.83
CA VAL A 24 -9.10 3.91 10.77
C VAL A 24 -8.33 3.75 9.46
N ALA A 25 -8.95 4.07 8.32
CA ALA A 25 -8.29 4.00 7.02
C ALA A 25 -7.04 4.87 6.97
N THR A 26 -7.10 6.09 7.49
CA THR A 26 -5.96 7.01 7.51
C THR A 26 -4.83 6.47 8.39
N ALA A 27 -5.14 5.96 9.58
CA ALA A 27 -4.15 5.35 10.46
C ALA A 27 -3.46 4.15 9.77
N ILE A 28 -4.22 3.26 9.14
CA ILE A 28 -3.67 2.12 8.39
C ILE A 28 -2.81 2.59 7.21
N GLY A 29 -3.24 3.61 6.47
CA GLY A 29 -2.47 4.16 5.35
C GLY A 29 -1.12 4.76 5.79
N VAL A 30 -1.09 5.44 6.94
CA VAL A 30 0.16 5.99 7.51
C VAL A 30 1.08 4.87 8.00
N ILE A 31 0.53 3.86 8.71
CA ILE A 31 1.30 2.68 9.14
C ILE A 31 1.86 1.95 7.93
N TRP A 32 1.07 1.73 6.89
CA TRP A 32 1.51 1.09 5.66
C TRP A 32 2.64 1.86 4.98
N ALA A 33 2.50 3.18 4.84
CA ALA A 33 3.56 4.03 4.28
C ALA A 33 4.85 3.96 5.12
N GLY A 34 4.73 3.93 6.45
CA GLY A 34 5.85 3.77 7.38
C GLY A 34 6.55 2.42 7.23
N SER A 35 5.78 1.33 7.11
CA SER A 35 6.33 -0.02 6.93
C SER A 35 7.08 -0.17 5.60
N LEU A 36 6.59 0.40 4.51
CA LEU A 36 7.28 0.44 3.22
C LEU A 36 8.60 1.22 3.29
N ILE A 37 8.61 2.35 3.99
CA ILE A 37 9.83 3.13 4.21
C ILE A 37 10.82 2.31 5.06
N ALA A 38 10.37 1.71 6.16
CA ALA A 38 11.20 0.89 7.04
C ALA A 38 11.80 -0.32 6.30
N SER A 39 11.02 -0.99 5.46
CA SER A 39 11.50 -2.07 4.58
C SER A 39 12.65 -1.61 3.70
N GLY A 40 12.49 -0.48 3.01
CA GLY A 40 13.55 0.09 2.19
C GLY A 40 14.79 0.51 3.00
N MET A 41 14.62 1.04 4.20
CA MET A 41 15.72 1.41 5.09
C MET A 41 16.51 0.19 5.55
N VAL A 42 15.85 -0.91 5.90
CA VAL A 42 16.49 -2.18 6.29
C VAL A 42 17.31 -2.74 5.12
N ALA A 43 16.69 -2.83 3.93
CA ALA A 43 17.40 -3.31 2.74
C ALA A 43 18.62 -2.44 2.41
N ASN A 44 18.44 -1.11 2.41
CA ASN A 44 19.53 -0.17 2.11
C ASN A 44 20.68 -0.23 3.12
N ALA A 45 20.39 -0.36 4.41
CA ALA A 45 21.40 -0.49 5.46
C ALA A 45 22.23 -1.78 5.31
N GLY A 46 21.65 -2.83 4.74
CA GLY A 46 22.31 -4.12 4.51
C GLY A 46 23.29 -4.15 3.33
N ILE A 47 23.15 -3.24 2.35
CA ILE A 47 23.94 -3.30 1.11
C ILE A 47 25.44 -3.22 1.37
N ALA A 48 25.91 -2.17 2.06
CA ALA A 48 27.34 -1.94 2.26
C ALA A 48 28.05 -3.07 3.04
N PRO A 49 27.53 -3.55 4.20
CA PRO A 49 28.17 -4.64 4.93
C PRO A 49 28.16 -5.96 4.14
N VAL A 50 27.11 -6.26 3.39
CA VAL A 50 27.02 -7.48 2.58
C VAL A 50 28.00 -7.43 1.40
N VAL A 51 28.14 -6.29 0.74
CA VAL A 51 29.15 -6.10 -0.34
C VAL A 51 30.57 -6.26 0.19
N ALA A 52 30.88 -5.69 1.36
CA ALA A 52 32.19 -5.85 1.99
C ALA A 52 32.46 -7.33 2.36
N LEU A 53 31.46 -8.03 2.90
CA LEU A 53 31.57 -9.45 3.25
C LEU A 53 31.73 -10.33 2.00
N HIS A 54 31.09 -9.98 0.89
CA HIS A 54 31.18 -10.74 -0.36
C HIS A 54 32.61 -10.80 -0.91
N ALA A 55 33.43 -9.78 -0.64
CA ALA A 55 34.83 -9.76 -1.06
C ALA A 55 35.71 -10.82 -0.36
N THR A 56 35.29 -11.29 0.84
CA THR A 56 36.06 -12.24 1.66
C THR A 56 35.35 -13.59 1.78
N ASP A 57 34.02 -13.60 1.89
CA ASP A 57 33.20 -14.81 2.01
C ASP A 57 31.87 -14.62 1.27
N PRO A 58 31.82 -14.99 -0.03
CA PRO A 58 30.60 -14.88 -0.82
C PRO A 58 29.43 -15.73 -0.30
N ALA A 59 29.70 -16.89 0.30
CA ALA A 59 28.66 -17.76 0.83
C ALA A 59 27.98 -17.16 2.07
N GLN A 60 28.77 -16.63 2.99
CA GLN A 60 28.26 -15.93 4.16
C GLN A 60 27.54 -14.63 3.79
N ALA A 61 28.03 -13.92 2.78
CA ALA A 61 27.34 -12.73 2.26
C ALA A 61 25.96 -13.04 1.71
N ALA A 62 25.79 -14.14 0.97
CA ALA A 62 24.51 -14.58 0.46
C ALA A 62 23.52 -14.91 1.58
N LEU A 63 23.95 -15.64 2.62
CA LEU A 63 23.12 -15.94 3.79
C LEU A 63 22.72 -14.66 4.54
N SER A 64 23.67 -13.73 4.71
CA SER A 64 23.40 -12.45 5.37
C SER A 64 22.39 -11.62 4.59
N TRP A 65 22.50 -11.60 3.25
CA TRP A 65 21.53 -10.91 2.40
C TRP A 65 20.14 -11.52 2.50
N GLN A 66 20.04 -12.86 2.47
CA GLN A 66 18.76 -13.56 2.66
C GLN A 66 18.08 -13.20 3.99
N ALA A 67 18.83 -13.09 5.08
CA ALA A 67 18.29 -12.70 6.37
C ALA A 67 17.74 -11.27 6.35
N ILE A 68 18.50 -10.32 5.76
CA ILE A 68 18.08 -8.92 5.61
C ILE A 68 16.84 -8.82 4.71
N GLU A 69 16.83 -9.52 3.58
CA GLU A 69 15.72 -9.55 2.64
C GLU A 69 14.45 -10.12 3.29
N THR A 70 14.57 -11.17 4.10
CA THR A 70 13.46 -11.74 4.85
C THR A 70 12.82 -10.71 5.79
N VAL A 71 13.63 -9.94 6.51
CA VAL A 71 13.14 -8.88 7.40
C VAL A 71 12.52 -7.74 6.60
N ALA A 72 13.19 -7.28 5.54
CA ALA A 72 12.69 -6.22 4.68
C ALA A 72 11.34 -6.60 4.04
N ASN A 73 11.22 -7.83 3.52
CA ASN A 73 9.98 -8.35 2.95
C ASN A 73 8.88 -8.50 4.01
N GLY A 74 9.21 -8.89 5.24
CA GLY A 74 8.26 -8.97 6.34
C GLY A 74 7.70 -7.60 6.77
N LEU A 75 8.50 -6.54 6.66
CA LEU A 75 8.08 -5.16 6.90
C LEU A 75 7.32 -4.57 5.70
N GLY A 76 7.73 -4.94 4.49
CA GLY A 76 7.08 -4.52 3.25
C GLY A 76 5.89 -5.41 2.90
N ASN A 77 5.84 -5.88 1.68
CA ASN A 77 4.68 -6.61 1.14
C ASN A 77 4.99 -8.06 0.75
N GLY A 78 6.13 -8.60 1.20
CA GLY A 78 6.59 -9.93 0.78
C GLY A 78 5.73 -11.11 1.29
N ASN A 79 4.94 -10.87 2.34
CA ASN A 79 4.09 -11.90 2.96
C ASN A 79 2.59 -11.66 2.72
N GLY A 80 2.22 -10.90 1.70
CA GLY A 80 0.86 -10.51 1.39
C GLY A 80 0.57 -9.03 1.67
N GLU A 81 -0.54 -8.56 1.12
CA GLU A 81 -0.86 -7.13 1.02
C GLU A 81 -1.92 -6.68 2.03
N ILE A 82 -1.77 -7.06 3.30
CA ILE A 82 -2.81 -6.81 4.32
C ILE A 82 -3.06 -5.31 4.53
N LEU A 83 -2.01 -4.51 4.70
CA LEU A 83 -2.17 -3.08 5.00
C LEU A 83 -2.70 -2.32 3.80
N GLY A 84 -2.14 -2.58 2.60
CA GLY A 84 -2.60 -1.99 1.36
C GLY A 84 -4.02 -2.41 0.99
N GLY A 85 -4.32 -3.71 1.16
CA GLY A 85 -5.66 -4.26 0.94
C GLY A 85 -6.70 -3.65 1.88
N LEU A 86 -6.40 -3.61 3.17
CA LEU A 86 -7.29 -3.05 4.19
C LEU A 86 -7.53 -1.55 3.96
N TRP A 87 -6.46 -0.81 3.60
CA TRP A 87 -6.58 0.61 3.29
C TRP A 87 -7.47 0.87 2.08
N ALA A 88 -7.25 0.18 0.96
CA ALA A 88 -8.06 0.32 -0.25
C ALA A 88 -9.53 -0.03 0.01
N LEU A 89 -9.79 -1.10 0.77
CA LEU A 89 -11.13 -1.54 1.15
C LEU A 89 -11.85 -0.49 2.01
N LEU A 90 -11.20 0.00 3.06
CA LEU A 90 -11.80 0.96 3.98
C LEU A 90 -12.05 2.33 3.32
N VAL A 91 -11.11 2.83 2.52
CA VAL A 91 -11.30 4.06 1.75
C VAL A 91 -12.47 3.94 0.80
N SER A 92 -12.57 2.82 0.07
CA SER A 92 -13.64 2.58 -0.90
C SER A 92 -15.00 2.42 -0.22
N LEU A 93 -15.04 1.72 0.92
CA LEU A 93 -16.25 1.59 1.74
C LEU A 93 -16.73 2.94 2.29
N ALA A 94 -15.80 3.75 2.81
CA ALA A 94 -16.10 5.09 3.28
C ALA A 94 -16.62 5.99 2.16
N ALA A 95 -15.97 5.95 0.99
CA ALA A 95 -16.37 6.73 -0.17
C ALA A 95 -17.74 6.32 -0.74
N LEU A 96 -18.09 5.03 -0.69
CA LEU A 96 -19.44 4.57 -1.05
C LEU A 96 -20.52 5.15 -0.11
N ARG A 97 -20.22 5.22 1.20
CA ARG A 97 -21.15 5.78 2.18
C ARG A 97 -21.27 7.31 2.08
N ALA A 98 -20.15 7.97 1.86
CA ALA A 98 -20.09 9.43 1.77
C ALA A 98 -20.53 9.99 0.41
N GLY A 99 -20.55 9.17 -0.65
CA GLY A 99 -20.79 9.65 -2.01
C GLY A 99 -19.65 10.47 -2.62
N GLY A 100 -18.44 10.43 -2.01
CA GLY A 100 -17.32 11.31 -2.36
C GLY A 100 -16.54 10.92 -3.62
N LEU A 101 -16.69 9.69 -4.11
CA LEU A 101 -15.98 9.15 -5.28
C LEU A 101 -16.95 8.35 -6.18
N PRO A 102 -16.64 8.20 -7.49
CA PRO A 102 -17.45 7.42 -8.42
C PRO A 102 -17.66 5.97 -7.94
N ARG A 103 -18.87 5.46 -8.07
CA ARG A 103 -19.20 4.08 -7.64
C ARG A 103 -18.30 3.02 -8.26
N GLY A 104 -17.98 3.12 -9.56
CA GLY A 104 -17.11 2.17 -10.25
C GLY A 104 -15.69 2.13 -9.65
N LEU A 105 -15.13 3.30 -9.29
CA LEU A 105 -13.83 3.39 -8.62
C LEU A 105 -13.86 2.72 -7.24
N ASN A 106 -14.94 2.93 -6.49
CA ASN A 106 -15.09 2.32 -5.17
C ASN A 106 -15.27 0.80 -5.26
N LEU A 107 -16.04 0.29 -6.23
CA LEU A 107 -16.17 -1.15 -6.45
C LEU A 107 -14.84 -1.79 -6.83
N LEU A 108 -14.05 -1.15 -7.69
CA LEU A 108 -12.70 -1.60 -8.01
C LEU A 108 -11.82 -1.61 -6.74
N GLY A 109 -11.88 -0.56 -5.92
CA GLY A 109 -11.11 -0.50 -4.67
C GLY A 109 -11.52 -1.56 -3.64
N LEU A 110 -12.80 -1.92 -3.56
CA LEU A 110 -13.25 -3.05 -2.73
C LEU A 110 -12.68 -4.38 -3.24
N LEU A 111 -12.66 -4.59 -4.56
CA LEU A 111 -12.07 -5.78 -5.18
C LEU A 111 -10.56 -5.84 -4.92
N VAL A 112 -9.84 -4.75 -5.17
CA VAL A 112 -8.40 -4.62 -4.87
C VAL A 112 -8.12 -4.93 -3.41
N GLY A 113 -8.91 -4.35 -2.50
CA GLY A 113 -8.77 -4.59 -1.07
C GLY A 113 -9.00 -6.04 -0.68
N ALA A 114 -10.02 -6.69 -1.25
CA ALA A 114 -10.30 -8.11 -1.01
C ALA A 114 -9.15 -9.00 -1.50
N VAL A 115 -8.63 -8.75 -2.71
CA VAL A 115 -7.48 -9.48 -3.28
C VAL A 115 -6.25 -9.32 -2.38
N GLY A 116 -5.97 -8.11 -1.89
CA GLY A 116 -4.86 -7.85 -0.96
C GLY A 116 -4.99 -8.66 0.34
N ILE A 117 -6.18 -8.72 0.93
CA ILE A 117 -6.40 -9.50 2.16
C ILE A 117 -6.27 -11.01 1.89
N VAL A 118 -6.85 -11.50 0.79
CA VAL A 118 -6.81 -12.93 0.43
C VAL A 118 -5.40 -13.39 0.06
N SER A 119 -4.50 -12.47 -0.35
CA SER A 119 -3.10 -12.77 -0.65
C SER A 119 -2.31 -13.30 0.56
N LEU A 120 -2.83 -13.19 1.78
CA LEU A 120 -2.27 -13.80 2.98
C LEU A 120 -2.38 -15.34 3.02
N ILE A 121 -3.23 -15.94 2.18
CA ILE A 121 -3.44 -17.39 2.17
C ILE A 121 -2.19 -18.07 1.59
N PRO A 122 -1.51 -18.95 2.36
CA PRO A 122 -0.35 -19.69 1.86
C PRO A 122 -0.66 -20.43 0.56
N GLY A 123 0.26 -20.38 -0.40
CA GLY A 123 0.09 -20.99 -1.73
C GLY A 123 -0.56 -20.08 -2.77
N LEU A 124 -1.28 -19.03 -2.37
CA LEU A 124 -1.85 -18.02 -3.28
C LEU A 124 -1.09 -16.69 -3.23
N THR A 125 -0.22 -16.51 -2.25
CA THR A 125 0.46 -15.24 -1.96
C THR A 125 1.14 -14.63 -3.18
N SER A 126 2.00 -15.36 -3.88
CA SER A 126 2.77 -14.83 -5.00
C SER A 126 1.88 -14.37 -6.16
N LEU A 127 0.86 -15.17 -6.49
CA LEU A 127 -0.09 -14.85 -7.56
C LEU A 127 -0.94 -13.63 -7.18
N LEU A 128 -1.53 -13.65 -5.98
CA LEU A 128 -2.47 -12.61 -5.55
C LEU A 128 -1.78 -11.29 -5.23
N THR A 129 -0.53 -11.30 -4.74
CA THR A 129 0.28 -10.09 -4.57
C THR A 129 0.54 -9.42 -5.93
N GLY A 130 0.84 -10.21 -6.96
CA GLY A 130 0.98 -9.68 -8.33
C GLY A 130 -0.33 -9.07 -8.86
N VAL A 131 -1.45 -9.78 -8.69
CA VAL A 131 -2.79 -9.29 -9.09
C VAL A 131 -3.17 -8.04 -8.31
N PHE A 132 -2.92 -8.00 -7.00
CA PHE A 132 -3.12 -6.83 -6.16
C PHE A 132 -2.32 -5.63 -6.67
N GLY A 133 -1.00 -5.79 -6.88
CA GLY A 133 -0.13 -4.71 -7.33
C GLY A 133 -0.61 -4.10 -8.66
N LEU A 134 -0.92 -4.94 -9.66
CA LEU A 134 -1.40 -4.46 -10.96
C LEU A 134 -2.77 -3.78 -10.84
N SER A 135 -3.71 -4.38 -10.14
CA SER A 135 -5.06 -3.81 -9.97
C SER A 135 -5.03 -2.51 -9.13
N GLN A 136 -4.12 -2.41 -8.17
CA GLN A 136 -3.93 -1.20 -7.37
C GLN A 136 -3.34 -0.04 -8.19
N ILE A 137 -2.44 -0.31 -9.14
CA ILE A 137 -1.95 0.70 -10.08
C ILE A 137 -3.11 1.28 -10.89
N ILE A 138 -3.98 0.43 -11.43
CA ILE A 138 -5.18 0.86 -12.18
C ILE A 138 -6.09 1.73 -11.28
N TRP A 139 -6.30 1.29 -10.04
CA TRP A 139 -7.11 2.03 -9.07
C TRP A 139 -6.49 3.39 -8.74
N TYR A 140 -5.17 3.48 -8.52
CA TYR A 140 -4.48 4.76 -8.27
C TYR A 140 -4.55 5.72 -9.46
N VAL A 141 -4.35 5.23 -10.68
CA VAL A 141 -4.46 6.06 -11.89
C VAL A 141 -5.87 6.64 -12.01
N TRP A 142 -6.89 5.81 -11.83
CA TRP A 142 -8.28 6.28 -11.88
C TRP A 142 -8.60 7.25 -10.74
N LEU A 143 -8.18 6.95 -9.53
CA LEU A 143 -8.33 7.84 -8.38
C LEU A 143 -7.67 9.20 -8.64
N GLY A 144 -6.43 9.22 -9.15
CA GLY A 144 -5.71 10.44 -9.50
C GLY A 144 -6.47 11.28 -10.53
N ILE A 145 -7.00 10.66 -11.60
CA ILE A 145 -7.81 11.34 -12.62
C ILE A 145 -9.06 11.98 -11.98
N VAL A 146 -9.74 11.24 -11.09
CA VAL A 146 -10.94 11.74 -10.41
C VAL A 146 -10.62 12.93 -9.51
N LEU A 147 -9.54 12.87 -8.75
CA LEU A 147 -9.11 13.95 -7.86
C LEU A 147 -8.72 15.22 -8.64
N LEU A 148 -7.97 15.07 -9.73
CA LEU A 148 -7.56 16.19 -10.58
C LEU A 148 -8.75 16.88 -11.26
N ARG A 149 -9.73 16.11 -11.74
CA ARG A 149 -10.94 16.68 -12.35
C ARG A 149 -11.80 17.44 -11.36
N SER A 150 -11.88 16.97 -10.12
CA SER A 150 -12.68 17.60 -9.07
C SER A 150 -12.08 18.92 -8.57
N SER A 151 -10.74 19.04 -8.57
CA SER A 151 -10.06 20.27 -8.14
C SER A 151 -10.26 21.45 -9.11
N ARG A 152 -10.53 21.17 -10.39
CA ARG A 152 -10.75 22.22 -11.40
C ARG A 152 -12.11 22.93 -11.26
N VAL A 153 -13.09 22.31 -10.62
CA VAL A 153 -14.45 22.87 -10.46
C VAL A 153 -14.51 23.93 -9.35
N VAL A 154 -13.52 23.95 -8.44
CA VAL A 154 -13.50 24.88 -7.29
C VAL A 154 -12.83 26.22 -7.63
N ILE A 155 -12.15 26.33 -8.78
CA ILE A 155 -11.36 27.52 -9.16
C ILE A 155 -12.10 28.36 -10.27
N ALA A 156 -13.24 27.91 -10.73
CA ALA A 156 -14.12 28.62 -11.68
C ALA A 156 -15.34 29.20 -10.95
#